data_e5dc34105286f5396aeeb630f3427a1e
#
_entry.id   e5dc34105286f5396aeeb630f3427a1e
#
_cell.length_a   1.000
_cell.length_b   1.000
_cell.length_c   1.000
_cell.angle_alpha   90.00
_cell.angle_beta   90.00
_cell.angle_gamma   90.00
#
_symmetry.space_group_name_H-M   'P 1'
#
loop_
_entity.id
_entity.type
_entity.pdbx_description
1 polymer ?
#
loop_
_entity_poly.entity_id
_entity_poly.type
_entity_poly.pdbx_seq_one_letter_code
_entity_poly.pdbx_strand_id
1 'polypeptide(L)'
;MIDLHTHTLFSDGELIPAELTRRAAAAGYRAIALTDHGDASNIDFIVPRIARVAASLGEAWGLTVLPGIELTHVPPQQIAELARXRLGARIVVCHGETIVEPVAPGTNRAALEADIDILSHPGLISGADAAIAAERGIFLEITTRKGHSLTNGHVVRMAQSHGAALVINNDCHAPGDLISLAMARNIAYGAGLNEREFELCRRNSEALVKSALAAK
;
A
#
# COMPACT_ATOMS: atom_id res chain seq x y z
N MET A 1 -12.69 6.21 -4.86
CA MET A 1 -11.39 5.98 -4.19
C MET A 1 -10.96 4.54 -4.42
N ILE A 2 -9.67 4.28 -4.50
CA ILE A 2 -9.03 2.97 -4.43
C ILE A 2 -8.02 3.07 -3.30
N ASP A 3 -7.93 2.03 -2.47
CA ASP A 3 -6.98 1.99 -1.35
C ASP A 3 -6.30 0.62 -1.36
N LEU A 4 -5.01 0.62 -1.57
CA LEU A 4 -4.24 -0.62 -1.70
C LEU A 4 -3.38 -0.92 -0.47
N HIS A 5 -3.71 -0.27 0.68
CA HIS A 5 -2.95 -0.44 1.91
C HIS A 5 -3.91 -0.30 3.11
N THR A 6 -4.41 -1.44 3.61
CA THR A 6 -5.34 -1.45 4.74
C THR A 6 -5.14 -2.68 5.62
N HIS A 7 -5.48 -2.55 6.90
CA HIS A 7 -5.24 -3.56 7.94
C HIS A 7 -6.52 -4.01 8.60
N THR A 8 -6.56 -5.28 8.96
CA THR A 8 -7.71 -5.90 9.63
C THR A 8 -7.29 -6.47 10.99
N LEU A 9 -8.22 -7.16 11.65
CA LEU A 9 -7.92 -7.87 12.90
C LEU A 9 -6.91 -9.02 12.71
N PHE A 10 -6.48 -9.31 11.47
CA PHE A 10 -5.42 -10.30 11.29
C PHE A 10 -4.03 -9.73 11.65
N SER A 11 -3.93 -8.41 11.74
CA SER A 11 -2.75 -7.75 12.32
C SER A 11 -3.19 -6.82 13.44
N ASP A 12 -3.21 -5.53 13.20
CA ASP A 12 -3.49 -4.54 14.23
C ASP A 12 -4.61 -3.57 13.85
N GLY A 13 -5.35 -3.87 12.78
CA GLY A 13 -6.55 -3.10 12.46
C GLY A 13 -7.71 -3.42 13.40
N GLU A 14 -8.64 -2.49 13.51
CA GLU A 14 -9.80 -2.64 14.40
C GLU A 14 -10.91 -3.51 13.81
N LEU A 15 -10.92 -3.74 12.50
CA LEU A 15 -12.08 -4.30 11.80
C LEU A 15 -11.75 -5.68 11.21
N ILE A 16 -12.74 -6.58 11.28
CA ILE A 16 -12.62 -7.83 10.50
C ILE A 16 -12.76 -7.53 9.00
N PRO A 17 -12.25 -8.40 8.12
CA PRO A 17 -12.31 -8.15 6.67
C PRO A 17 -13.71 -7.78 6.14
N ALA A 18 -14.76 -8.46 6.63
CA ALA A 18 -16.12 -8.19 6.16
C ALA A 18 -16.59 -6.78 6.54
N GLU A 19 -16.26 -6.32 7.74
CA GLU A 19 -16.65 -4.97 8.17
C GLU A 19 -15.85 -3.89 7.44
N LEU A 20 -14.55 -4.08 7.32
CA LEU A 20 -13.70 -3.11 6.61
C LEU A 20 -14.19 -2.93 5.16
N THR A 21 -14.41 -4.04 4.44
CA THR A 21 -14.87 -3.98 3.05
C THR A 21 -16.27 -3.38 2.93
N ARG A 22 -17.18 -3.69 3.89
CA ARG A 22 -18.51 -3.09 3.89
C ARG A 22 -18.45 -1.56 4.09
N ARG A 23 -17.58 -1.11 5.01
CA ARG A 23 -17.42 0.34 5.26
C ARG A 23 -16.78 1.03 4.05
N ALA A 24 -15.79 0.41 3.42
CA ALA A 24 -15.16 0.96 2.21
C ALA A 24 -16.20 1.11 1.08
N ALA A 25 -17.03 0.07 0.87
CA ALA A 25 -18.10 0.14 -0.13
C ALA A 25 -19.10 1.26 0.19
N ALA A 26 -19.51 1.39 1.47
CA ALA A 26 -20.43 2.45 1.89
C ALA A 26 -19.83 3.84 1.72
N ALA A 27 -18.50 3.97 1.81
CA ALA A 27 -17.78 5.23 1.59
C ALA A 27 -17.49 5.50 0.10
N GLY A 28 -17.95 4.62 -0.80
CA GLY A 28 -17.80 4.82 -2.24
C GLY A 28 -16.47 4.41 -2.82
N TYR A 29 -15.73 3.55 -2.12
CA TYR A 29 -14.49 2.98 -2.67
C TYR A 29 -14.85 1.99 -3.78
N ARG A 30 -14.00 1.93 -4.81
CA ARG A 30 -14.18 1.00 -5.94
C ARG A 30 -13.31 -0.24 -5.80
N ALA A 31 -12.18 -0.11 -5.08
CA ALA A 31 -11.30 -1.24 -4.81
C ALA A 31 -10.57 -1.02 -3.49
N ILE A 32 -10.24 -2.13 -2.82
CA ILE A 32 -9.45 -2.13 -1.59
C ILE A 32 -8.56 -3.37 -1.60
N ALA A 33 -7.33 -3.24 -1.08
CA ALA A 33 -6.49 -4.40 -0.80
C ALA A 33 -6.39 -4.58 0.71
N LEU A 34 -6.54 -5.81 1.18
CA LEU A 34 -6.37 -6.17 2.58
C LEU A 34 -4.91 -6.62 2.73
N THR A 35 -4.08 -5.78 3.33
CA THR A 35 -2.63 -5.92 3.35
C THR A 35 -2.10 -5.93 4.78
N ASP A 36 -2.68 -6.79 5.61
CA ASP A 36 -2.30 -6.92 7.01
C ASP A 36 -0.77 -7.09 7.17
N HIS A 37 -0.23 -6.67 8.31
CA HIS A 37 1.19 -6.81 8.62
C HIS A 37 1.62 -8.27 8.63
N GLY A 38 2.70 -8.56 7.89
CA GLY A 38 3.21 -9.91 7.77
C GLY A 38 4.71 -10.02 7.85
N ASP A 39 5.15 -11.13 8.42
CA ASP A 39 6.54 -11.58 8.41
C ASP A 39 6.58 -13.11 8.29
N ALA A 40 7.75 -13.71 8.51
CA ALA A 40 7.90 -15.16 8.37
C ALA A 40 7.04 -15.97 9.35
N SER A 41 6.55 -15.35 10.44
CA SER A 41 5.79 -16.08 11.47
C SER A 41 4.30 -16.16 11.19
N ASN A 42 3.76 -15.30 10.30
CA ASN A 42 2.29 -15.21 10.13
C ASN A 42 1.82 -15.09 8.68
N ILE A 43 2.69 -14.91 7.71
CA ILE A 43 2.28 -14.70 6.32
C ILE A 43 1.46 -15.90 5.78
N ASP A 44 1.80 -17.13 6.17
CA ASP A 44 1.09 -18.34 5.76
C ASP A 44 -0.26 -18.51 6.49
N PHE A 45 -0.45 -17.78 7.57
CA PHE A 45 -1.74 -17.75 8.28
C PHE A 45 -2.65 -16.68 7.65
N ILE A 46 -2.13 -15.48 7.40
CA ILE A 46 -2.92 -14.31 6.99
C ILE A 46 -3.37 -14.42 5.53
N VAL A 47 -2.41 -14.53 4.60
CA VAL A 47 -2.70 -14.39 3.18
C VAL A 47 -3.74 -15.40 2.68
N PRO A 48 -3.62 -16.72 2.99
CA PRO A 48 -4.64 -17.67 2.49
C PRO A 48 -6.03 -17.42 3.05
N ARG A 49 -6.14 -16.85 4.26
CA ARG A 49 -7.45 -16.55 4.86
C ARG A 49 -8.11 -15.38 4.16
N ILE A 50 -7.33 -14.34 3.87
CA ILE A 50 -7.84 -13.18 3.12
C ILE A 50 -8.20 -13.63 1.69
N ALA A 51 -7.33 -14.38 1.02
CA ALA A 51 -7.57 -14.84 -0.36
C ALA A 51 -8.87 -15.63 -0.47
N ARG A 52 -9.18 -16.46 0.55
CA ARG A 52 -10.38 -17.28 0.57
C ARG A 52 -11.66 -16.44 0.58
N VAL A 53 -11.66 -15.27 1.22
CA VAL A 53 -12.89 -14.47 1.39
C VAL A 53 -12.97 -13.27 0.45
N ALA A 54 -11.86 -12.84 -0.14
CA ALA A 54 -11.80 -11.58 -0.90
C ALA A 54 -12.84 -11.52 -2.03
N ALA A 55 -12.93 -12.58 -2.84
CA ALA A 55 -13.85 -12.59 -3.99
C ALA A 55 -15.31 -12.49 -3.54
N SER A 56 -15.71 -13.26 -2.53
CA SER A 56 -17.10 -13.25 -2.06
C SER A 56 -17.46 -11.93 -1.39
N LEU A 57 -16.52 -11.31 -0.66
CA LEU A 57 -16.75 -9.98 -0.08
C LEU A 57 -16.90 -8.94 -1.18
N GLY A 58 -16.06 -9.03 -2.21
CA GLY A 58 -16.14 -8.12 -3.35
C GLY A 58 -17.49 -8.20 -4.05
N GLU A 59 -17.92 -9.42 -4.35
CA GLU A 59 -19.22 -9.66 -4.99
C GLU A 59 -20.37 -9.13 -4.12
N ALA A 60 -20.34 -9.40 -2.83
CA ALA A 60 -21.42 -9.00 -1.92
C ALA A 60 -21.60 -7.47 -1.83
N TRP A 61 -20.51 -6.72 -1.97
CA TRP A 61 -20.57 -5.26 -1.78
C TRP A 61 -20.40 -4.45 -3.06
N GLY A 62 -20.19 -5.11 -4.21
CA GLY A 62 -19.92 -4.40 -5.47
C GLY A 62 -18.60 -3.65 -5.46
N LEU A 63 -17.58 -4.25 -4.85
CA LEU A 63 -16.26 -3.66 -4.59
C LEU A 63 -15.19 -4.64 -5.05
N THR A 64 -14.12 -4.19 -5.69
CA THR A 64 -12.98 -5.08 -5.93
C THR A 64 -12.19 -5.22 -4.62
N VAL A 65 -12.09 -6.46 -4.11
CA VAL A 65 -11.29 -6.75 -2.91
C VAL A 65 -10.11 -7.61 -3.31
N LEU A 66 -8.90 -7.12 -3.06
CA LEU A 66 -7.66 -7.81 -3.41
C LEU A 66 -7.01 -8.39 -2.15
N PRO A 67 -6.66 -9.67 -2.15
CA PRO A 67 -5.83 -10.19 -1.06
C PRO A 67 -4.41 -9.64 -1.22
N GLY A 68 -3.80 -9.25 -0.11
CA GLY A 68 -2.46 -8.71 -0.10
C GLY A 68 -1.74 -8.98 1.21
N ILE A 69 -0.58 -8.40 1.34
CA ILE A 69 0.23 -8.45 2.56
C ILE A 69 1.11 -7.19 2.60
N GLU A 70 1.36 -6.66 3.78
CA GLU A 70 2.43 -5.70 3.97
C GLU A 70 3.55 -6.36 4.77
N LEU A 71 4.74 -6.46 4.16
CA LEU A 71 5.92 -6.98 4.86
C LEU A 71 6.42 -5.88 5.81
N THR A 72 6.27 -6.10 7.12
CA THR A 72 6.44 -5.05 8.14
C THR A 72 7.55 -5.41 9.10
N HIS A 73 8.55 -4.52 9.24
CA HIS A 73 9.73 -4.69 10.10
C HIS A 73 10.50 -6.00 9.82
N VAL A 74 10.35 -6.54 8.62
CA VAL A 74 11.10 -7.73 8.19
C VAL A 74 12.58 -7.37 8.05
N PRO A 75 13.50 -8.19 8.58
CA PRO A 75 14.93 -7.92 8.33
C PRO A 75 15.21 -7.80 6.82
N PRO A 76 15.96 -6.77 6.38
CA PRO A 76 16.16 -6.54 4.95
C PRO A 76 16.56 -7.76 4.14
N GLN A 77 17.37 -8.65 4.71
CA GLN A 77 17.86 -9.85 4.04
C GLN A 77 16.77 -10.88 3.75
N GLN A 78 15.62 -10.79 4.43
CA GLN A 78 14.51 -11.74 4.28
C GLN A 78 13.39 -11.22 3.37
N ILE A 79 13.40 -9.92 3.05
CA ILE A 79 12.29 -9.30 2.30
C ILE A 79 12.09 -9.98 0.94
N ALA A 80 13.18 -10.22 0.20
CA ALA A 80 13.07 -10.80 -1.15
C ALA A 80 12.46 -12.22 -1.13
N GLU A 81 12.78 -13.00 -0.11
CA GLU A 81 12.20 -14.34 0.04
C GLU A 81 10.70 -14.26 0.34
N LEU A 82 10.31 -13.43 1.30
CA LEU A 82 8.90 -13.31 1.70
C LEU A 82 8.06 -12.66 0.59
N ALA A 83 8.61 -11.69 -0.14
CA ALA A 83 7.89 -11.04 -1.23
C ALA A 83 7.52 -12.04 -2.34
N ARG A 84 8.35 -13.06 -2.57
CA ARG A 84 8.02 -14.13 -3.52
C ARG A 84 6.92 -15.06 -3.06
N UNK A 85 6.58 -15.24 -1.85
CA UNK A 85 5.86 -15.87 -1.41
C UNK A 85 4.74 -15.51 -1.48
N ARG A 86 4.19 -14.98 -2.15
CA ARG A 86 2.87 -14.35 -2.31
C ARG A 86 1.71 -15.15 -1.71
N LEU A 87 1.74 -16.46 -1.71
CA LEU A 87 0.71 -17.34 -1.07
C LEU A 87 -0.73 -17.00 -1.48
N GLY A 88 -0.91 -16.37 -2.63
CA GLY A 88 -2.21 -15.89 -3.11
C GLY A 88 -2.41 -14.40 -2.98
N ALA A 89 -1.44 -13.66 -2.42
CA ALA A 89 -1.49 -12.19 -2.39
C ALA A 89 -1.41 -11.65 -3.82
N ARG A 90 -2.26 -10.69 -4.11
CA ARG A 90 -2.31 -9.99 -5.39
C ARG A 90 -1.57 -8.66 -5.32
N ILE A 91 -1.38 -8.13 -4.11
CA ILE A 91 -0.64 -6.90 -3.84
C ILE A 91 0.34 -7.23 -2.71
N VAL A 92 1.60 -6.89 -2.92
CA VAL A 92 2.64 -6.99 -1.89
C VAL A 92 3.15 -5.57 -1.62
N VAL A 93 2.91 -5.12 -0.41
CA VAL A 93 3.41 -3.83 0.10
C VAL A 93 4.62 -4.15 0.98
N CYS A 94 5.60 -3.26 1.03
CA CYS A 94 6.65 -3.34 2.03
C CYS A 94 6.70 -2.05 2.83
N HIS A 95 6.69 -2.18 4.16
CA HIS A 95 6.76 -1.08 5.11
C HIS A 95 8.10 -0.36 4.97
N GLY A 96 8.05 0.91 4.55
CA GLY A 96 9.24 1.70 4.30
C GLY A 96 9.84 2.33 5.55
N GLU A 97 10.97 3.00 5.36
CA GLU A 97 11.73 3.62 6.45
C GLU A 97 11.11 4.93 6.90
N THR A 98 9.85 4.87 7.36
CA THR A 98 9.16 6.02 7.94
C THR A 98 9.98 6.61 9.10
N ILE A 99 9.86 7.93 9.31
CA ILE A 99 10.62 8.60 10.37
C ILE A 99 10.00 8.45 11.76
N VAL A 100 8.82 7.85 11.85
CA VAL A 100 8.08 7.76 13.13
C VAL A 100 8.17 6.37 13.77
N GLU A 101 8.88 5.42 13.13
CA GLU A 101 9.06 4.07 13.65
C GLU A 101 10.51 3.61 13.46
N PRO A 102 10.98 2.66 14.28
CA PRO A 102 12.37 2.22 14.22
C PRO A 102 12.61 1.15 13.14
N VAL A 103 12.28 1.48 11.88
CA VAL A 103 12.50 0.56 10.76
C VAL A 103 14.00 0.39 10.51
N ALA A 104 14.42 -0.83 10.23
CA ALA A 104 15.85 -1.11 10.02
C ALA A 104 16.39 -0.36 8.79
N PRO A 105 17.51 0.35 8.90
CA PRO A 105 18.12 0.98 7.73
C PRO A 105 18.45 -0.04 6.65
N GLY A 106 18.20 0.33 5.40
CA GLY A 106 18.37 -0.55 4.24
C GLY A 106 17.10 -1.28 3.84
N THR A 107 16.01 -1.12 4.61
CA THR A 107 14.72 -1.72 4.27
C THR A 107 14.20 -1.20 2.93
N ASN A 108 14.23 0.12 2.70
CA ASN A 108 13.79 0.67 1.41
C ASN A 108 14.54 0.04 0.24
N ARG A 109 15.86 -0.03 0.34
CA ARG A 109 16.69 -0.62 -0.73
C ARG A 109 16.34 -2.09 -0.94
N ALA A 110 16.28 -2.88 0.12
CA ALA A 110 15.98 -4.31 0.04
C ALA A 110 14.58 -4.55 -0.56
N ALA A 111 13.61 -3.74 -0.17
CA ALA A 111 12.25 -3.81 -0.71
C ALA A 111 12.23 -3.51 -2.20
N LEU A 112 12.93 -2.45 -2.62
CA LEU A 112 12.98 -2.05 -4.03
C LEU A 112 13.73 -3.07 -4.91
N GLU A 113 14.57 -3.90 -4.32
CA GLU A 113 15.24 -5.00 -5.03
C GLU A 113 14.42 -6.29 -5.01
N ALA A 114 13.31 -6.34 -4.26
CA ALA A 114 12.43 -7.50 -4.12
C ALA A 114 11.22 -7.43 -5.08
N ASP A 115 10.37 -8.46 -5.05
CA ASP A 115 9.17 -8.57 -5.89
C ASP A 115 7.95 -7.97 -5.18
N ILE A 116 8.01 -6.66 -4.90
CA ILE A 116 6.91 -5.92 -4.27
C ILE A 116 6.21 -5.03 -5.30
N ASP A 117 5.00 -4.63 -4.98
CA ASP A 117 4.22 -3.71 -5.82
C ASP A 117 4.30 -2.27 -5.33
N ILE A 118 4.31 -2.07 -4.01
CA ILE A 118 4.28 -0.74 -3.39
C ILE A 118 5.30 -0.68 -2.24
N LEU A 119 6.11 0.37 -2.22
CA LEU A 119 6.91 0.71 -1.04
C LEU A 119 6.12 1.76 -0.27
N SER A 120 5.55 1.36 0.90
CA SER A 120 4.69 2.24 1.69
C SER A 120 5.53 3.27 2.47
N HIS A 121 4.97 4.49 2.61
CA HIS A 121 5.54 5.59 3.41
C HIS A 121 7.07 5.52 3.59
N PRO A 122 7.87 5.65 2.51
CA PRO A 122 9.30 5.34 2.55
C PRO A 122 10.19 6.39 3.25
N GLY A 123 9.58 7.24 4.05
CA GLY A 123 10.33 8.18 4.87
C GLY A 123 11.17 9.16 4.05
N LEU A 124 12.43 9.30 4.42
CA LEU A 124 13.37 10.17 3.72
C LEU A 124 14.11 9.39 2.62
N ILE A 125 13.35 8.73 1.76
CA ILE A 125 13.90 7.90 0.67
C ILE A 125 14.97 8.67 -0.12
N SER A 126 16.05 7.95 -0.47
CA SER A 126 17.14 8.57 -1.24
C SER A 126 16.77 8.71 -2.73
N GLY A 127 17.44 9.64 -3.44
CA GLY A 127 17.26 9.75 -4.89
C GLY A 127 17.65 8.47 -5.62
N ALA A 128 18.69 7.76 -5.14
CA ALA A 128 19.10 6.49 -5.75
C ALA A 128 18.00 5.43 -5.62
N ASP A 129 17.34 5.37 -4.46
CA ASP A 129 16.25 4.43 -4.25
C ASP A 129 15.01 4.81 -5.08
N ALA A 130 14.71 6.10 -5.18
CA ALA A 130 13.60 6.55 -6.04
C ALA A 130 13.86 6.19 -7.51
N ALA A 131 15.11 6.26 -7.97
CA ALA A 131 15.47 5.84 -9.32
C ALA A 131 15.27 4.33 -9.53
N ILE A 132 15.60 3.50 -8.53
CA ILE A 132 15.34 2.05 -8.60
C ILE A 132 13.83 1.79 -8.66
N ALA A 133 13.04 2.51 -7.85
CA ALA A 133 11.57 2.39 -7.91
C ALA A 133 11.05 2.65 -9.32
N ALA A 134 11.57 3.73 -9.96
CA ALA A 134 11.18 4.08 -11.32
C ALA A 134 11.58 2.98 -12.32
N GLU A 135 12.81 2.51 -12.24
CA GLU A 135 13.34 1.48 -13.16
C GLU A 135 12.56 0.16 -13.05
N ARG A 136 12.19 -0.20 -11.83
CA ARG A 136 11.52 -1.48 -11.56
C ARG A 136 10.00 -1.39 -11.62
N GLY A 137 9.44 -0.17 -11.78
CA GLY A 137 7.99 0.02 -11.82
C GLY A 137 7.31 -0.19 -10.48
N ILE A 138 8.05 -0.05 -9.38
CA ILE A 138 7.51 -0.15 -8.03
C ILE A 138 6.94 1.22 -7.65
N PHE A 139 5.73 1.22 -7.08
CA PHE A 139 5.06 2.47 -6.73
C PHE A 139 5.52 2.95 -5.35
N LEU A 140 5.79 4.26 -5.24
CA LEU A 140 6.04 4.88 -3.95
C LEU A 140 4.73 5.44 -3.39
N GLU A 141 4.49 5.23 -2.12
CA GLU A 141 3.23 5.62 -1.50
C GLU A 141 3.27 7.02 -0.91
N ILE A 142 2.24 7.80 -1.21
CA ILE A 142 1.81 8.96 -0.44
C ILE A 142 0.73 8.44 0.50
N THR A 143 0.97 8.50 1.80
CA THR A 143 0.05 7.96 2.78
C THR A 143 -0.81 9.07 3.41
N THR A 144 -2.04 8.71 3.78
CA THR A 144 -2.88 9.66 4.53
C THR A 144 -2.79 9.44 6.05
N ARG A 145 -2.04 8.41 6.49
CA ARG A 145 -1.91 8.06 7.91
C ARG A 145 -1.12 9.10 8.68
N LYS A 146 -1.65 9.46 9.82
CA LYS A 146 -1.00 10.43 10.73
C LYS A 146 0.39 9.94 11.13
N GLY A 147 1.35 10.84 11.13
CA GLY A 147 2.75 10.52 11.42
C GLY A 147 3.51 10.12 10.18
N HIS A 148 3.10 9.06 9.51
CA HIS A 148 3.78 8.61 8.28
C HIS A 148 3.72 9.65 7.18
N SER A 149 2.64 10.43 7.11
CA SER A 149 2.45 11.49 6.10
C SER A 149 3.41 12.67 6.24
N LEU A 150 4.16 12.76 7.34
CA LEU A 150 5.10 13.87 7.57
C LEU A 150 6.15 13.98 6.46
N THR A 151 6.49 12.88 5.80
CA THR A 151 7.50 12.89 4.74
C THR A 151 6.91 12.86 3.33
N ASN A 152 5.58 12.94 3.18
CA ASN A 152 4.94 12.90 1.85
C ASN A 152 5.56 13.88 0.86
N GLY A 153 5.82 15.13 1.29
CA GLY A 153 6.43 16.14 0.41
C GLY A 153 7.83 15.77 -0.06
N HIS A 154 8.61 15.09 0.80
CA HIS A 154 9.92 14.58 0.39
C HIS A 154 9.77 13.46 -0.64
N VAL A 155 8.83 12.53 -0.39
CA VAL A 155 8.57 11.40 -1.31
C VAL A 155 8.14 11.94 -2.68
N VAL A 156 7.22 12.92 -2.71
CA VAL A 156 6.80 13.56 -3.96
C VAL A 156 8.00 14.13 -4.71
N ARG A 157 8.85 14.91 -4.01
CA ARG A 157 10.01 15.54 -4.65
C ARG A 157 10.97 14.50 -5.24
N MET A 158 11.23 13.41 -4.50
CA MET A 158 12.12 12.34 -4.98
C MET A 158 11.50 11.62 -6.18
N ALA A 159 10.21 11.32 -6.10
CA ALA A 159 9.51 10.65 -7.21
C ALA A 159 9.54 11.52 -8.48
N GLN A 160 9.21 12.81 -8.36
CA GLN A 160 9.24 13.73 -9.51
C GLN A 160 10.64 13.85 -10.11
N SER A 161 11.67 13.94 -9.26
CA SER A 161 13.05 14.14 -9.73
C SER A 161 13.62 12.90 -10.41
N HIS A 162 13.13 11.70 -10.08
CA HIS A 162 13.70 10.45 -10.58
C HIS A 162 12.72 9.62 -11.41
N GLY A 163 11.50 10.11 -11.64
CA GLY A 163 10.53 9.45 -12.50
C GLY A 163 9.79 8.29 -11.87
N ALA A 164 9.80 8.15 -10.54
CA ALA A 164 9.07 7.09 -9.87
C ALA A 164 7.57 7.37 -9.87
N ALA A 165 6.78 6.32 -10.02
CA ALA A 165 5.32 6.44 -10.00
C ALA A 165 4.79 6.47 -8.57
N LEU A 166 3.73 7.26 -8.34
CA LEU A 166 3.14 7.43 -7.02
C LEU A 166 1.74 6.82 -6.95
N VAL A 167 1.38 6.30 -5.77
CA VAL A 167 -0.01 5.96 -5.40
C VAL A 167 -0.36 6.66 -4.10
N ILE A 168 -1.66 6.76 -3.79
CA ILE A 168 -2.15 7.35 -2.53
C ILE A 168 -3.03 6.32 -1.83
N ASN A 169 -2.65 5.95 -0.60
CA ASN A 169 -3.39 4.99 0.21
C ASN A 169 -3.59 5.52 1.62
N ASN A 170 -4.47 4.87 2.37
CA ASN A 170 -4.82 5.34 3.71
C ASN A 170 -3.98 4.70 4.82
N ASP A 171 -3.47 3.50 4.58
CA ASP A 171 -2.85 2.74 5.66
C ASP A 171 -3.87 2.63 6.82
N CYS A 172 -5.06 2.14 6.43
CA CYS A 172 -6.27 2.19 7.27
C CYS A 172 -6.23 1.12 8.35
N HIS A 173 -6.34 1.52 9.62
CA HIS A 173 -6.40 0.61 10.77
C HIS A 173 -7.73 0.73 11.51
N ALA A 174 -8.43 1.85 11.37
CA ALA A 174 -9.65 2.14 12.12
C ALA A 174 -10.73 2.69 11.16
N PRO A 175 -12.00 2.62 11.56
CA PRO A 175 -13.07 3.16 10.69
C PRO A 175 -12.86 4.61 10.24
N GLY A 176 -12.23 5.41 11.08
CA GLY A 176 -11.99 6.84 10.79
C GLY A 176 -10.89 7.08 9.76
N ASP A 177 -10.12 6.06 9.40
CA ASP A 177 -9.04 6.18 8.43
C ASP A 177 -9.54 6.04 6.98
N LEU A 178 -10.79 5.60 6.79
CA LEU A 178 -11.39 5.54 5.45
C LEU A 178 -11.83 6.95 5.04
N ILE A 179 -10.92 7.69 4.43
CA ILE A 179 -11.16 9.10 4.10
C ILE A 179 -11.88 9.27 2.75
N SER A 180 -12.43 10.46 2.54
CA SER A 180 -13.08 10.80 1.27
C SER A 180 -12.05 11.10 0.18
N LEU A 181 -12.47 10.99 -1.09
CA LEU A 181 -11.62 11.37 -2.22
C LEU A 181 -11.18 12.84 -2.13
N ALA A 182 -12.08 13.71 -1.61
CA ALA A 182 -11.74 15.13 -1.43
C ALA A 182 -10.61 15.31 -0.40
N MET A 183 -10.64 14.53 0.68
CA MET A 183 -9.57 14.61 1.68
C MET A 183 -8.25 14.05 1.11
N ALA A 184 -8.29 12.94 0.38
CA ALA A 184 -7.09 12.40 -0.28
C ALA A 184 -6.47 13.43 -1.23
N ARG A 185 -7.33 14.16 -1.99
CA ARG A 185 -6.85 15.24 -2.87
C ARG A 185 -6.17 16.35 -2.06
N ASN A 186 -6.77 16.76 -0.94
CA ASN A 186 -6.17 17.82 -0.10
C ASN A 186 -4.81 17.39 0.45
N ILE A 187 -4.67 16.12 0.86
CA ILE A 187 -3.39 15.59 1.36
C ILE A 187 -2.35 15.57 0.22
N ALA A 188 -2.76 15.17 -0.98
CA ALA A 188 -1.87 15.19 -2.16
C ALA A 188 -1.39 16.60 -2.45
N TYR A 189 -2.28 17.59 -2.41
CA TYR A 189 -1.91 18.99 -2.61
C TYR A 189 -0.98 19.47 -1.49
N GLY A 190 -1.26 19.11 -0.26
CA GLY A 190 -0.37 19.42 0.87
C GLY A 190 1.03 18.82 0.72
N ALA A 191 1.13 17.69 0.02
CA ALA A 191 2.41 17.07 -0.28
C ALA A 191 3.12 17.70 -1.50
N GLY A 192 2.46 18.63 -2.21
CA GLY A 192 3.04 19.34 -3.34
C GLY A 192 2.62 18.85 -4.73
N LEU A 193 1.67 17.92 -4.80
CA LEU A 193 1.13 17.48 -6.10
C LEU A 193 0.10 18.50 -6.61
N ASN A 194 -0.01 18.62 -7.92
CA ASN A 194 -1.10 19.36 -8.55
C ASN A 194 -2.23 18.40 -9.00
N GLU A 195 -3.31 18.94 -9.55
CA GLU A 195 -4.48 18.15 -9.96
C GLU A 195 -4.12 17.05 -10.96
N ARG A 196 -3.29 17.37 -11.96
CA ARG A 196 -2.88 16.41 -12.99
C ARG A 196 -2.10 15.24 -12.35
N GLU A 197 -1.23 15.56 -11.41
CA GLU A 197 -0.43 14.56 -10.71
C GLU A 197 -1.28 13.71 -9.76
N PHE A 198 -2.23 14.34 -9.06
CA PHE A 198 -3.20 13.59 -8.24
C PHE A 198 -3.99 12.59 -9.11
N GLU A 199 -4.49 13.03 -10.28
CA GLU A 199 -5.20 12.14 -11.18
C GLU A 199 -4.28 11.04 -11.73
N LEU A 200 -2.98 11.31 -11.89
CA LEU A 200 -2.01 10.28 -12.28
C LEU A 200 -1.89 9.22 -11.17
N CYS A 201 -1.79 9.64 -9.91
CA CYS A 201 -1.77 8.68 -8.78
C CYS A 201 -3.00 7.77 -8.81
N ARG A 202 -4.18 8.35 -9.09
CA ARG A 202 -5.42 7.57 -9.17
C ARG A 202 -5.37 6.54 -10.31
N ARG A 203 -4.87 6.95 -11.49
CA ARG A 203 -4.70 6.03 -12.62
C ARG A 203 -3.68 4.94 -12.31
N ASN A 204 -2.65 5.26 -11.55
CA ASN A 204 -1.65 4.28 -11.12
C ASN A 204 -2.31 3.20 -10.24
N SER A 205 -3.15 3.62 -9.27
CA SER A 205 -3.89 2.66 -8.45
C SER A 205 -4.83 1.79 -9.31
N GLU A 206 -5.49 2.37 -10.32
CA GLU A 206 -6.33 1.62 -11.25
C GLU A 206 -5.51 0.60 -12.06
N ALA A 207 -4.31 0.99 -12.49
CA ALA A 207 -3.42 0.09 -13.23
C ALA A 207 -2.97 -1.08 -12.35
N LEU A 208 -2.62 -0.80 -11.08
CA LEU A 208 -2.26 -1.86 -10.12
C LEU A 208 -3.41 -2.85 -9.92
N VAL A 209 -4.64 -2.35 -9.71
CA VAL A 209 -5.81 -3.21 -9.56
C VAL A 209 -5.98 -4.09 -10.81
N LYS A 210 -5.87 -3.50 -11.99
CA LYS A 210 -6.02 -4.23 -13.25
C LYS A 210 -4.94 -5.32 -13.39
N SER A 211 -3.70 -4.99 -13.06
CA SER A 211 -2.59 -5.95 -13.11
C SER A 211 -2.81 -7.09 -12.12
N ALA A 212 -3.21 -6.76 -10.89
CA ALA A 212 -3.46 -7.74 -9.83
C ALA A 212 -4.58 -8.72 -10.23
N LEU A 213 -5.62 -8.23 -10.90
CA LEU A 213 -6.71 -9.09 -11.37
C LEU A 213 -6.29 -9.97 -12.56
N ALA A 214 -5.34 -9.53 -13.38
CA ALA A 214 -4.88 -10.29 -14.54
C ALA A 214 -3.86 -11.38 -14.17
N ALA A 215 -3.14 -11.24 -13.07
CA ALA A 215 -2.17 -12.23 -12.61
C ALA A 215 -2.91 -13.53 -12.23
N LYS A 216 -2.38 -14.68 -12.70
CA LYS A 216 -2.98 -16.01 -12.42
C LYS A 216 -2.48 -16.60 -11.09
#